data_b92c20a4a40ddf25fc6eed858a28a182
#
_entry.id   b92c20a4a40ddf25fc6eed858a28a182
#
_cell.length_a   1.000
_cell.length_b   1.000
_cell.length_c   1.000
_cell.angle_alpha   90.00
_cell.angle_beta   90.00
_cell.angle_gamma   90.00
#
_symmetry.space_group_name_H-M   'P 1'
#
loop_
_entity.id
_entity.type
_entity.pdbx_description
1 polymer ?
#
loop_
_entity_poly.entity_id
_entity_poly.type
_entity_poly.pdbx_seq_one_letter_code
_entity_poly.pdbx_strand_id
1 'polypeptide(L)'
;MNSGYHKNLVFTAACIGMCFFGVSMITLGSVLPSLVTKLELSGLQTTSLVTFLPIGMLAGSLIFGPIADRFGHKALLVPSCIIVLSGLEGLIFFESIPLLQISIVGIGLGGGILNGETNALVSDISGESEKGSRISFLGVFYGLGALGIPRILGILSEHY
;
A
#
# COMPACT_ATOMS: atom_id res chain seq x y z
N MET A 1 15.23 13.12 25.42
CA MET A 1 13.93 13.63 24.92
C MET A 1 12.84 12.71 25.41
N ASN A 2 12.09 13.14 26.44
CA ASN A 2 10.96 12.37 26.98
C ASN A 2 9.73 12.57 26.08
N SER A 3 9.60 11.78 25.04
CA SER A 3 8.34 11.68 24.33
C SER A 3 7.57 10.50 24.92
N GLY A 4 6.47 10.78 25.61
CA GLY A 4 5.49 9.80 26.07
C GLY A 4 4.81 9.10 24.91
N TYR A 5 5.58 8.49 24.04
CA TYR A 5 5.09 7.64 22.97
C TYR A 5 4.54 6.36 23.61
N HIS A 6 3.25 6.18 23.53
CA HIS A 6 2.65 4.89 23.84
C HIS A 6 3.08 3.89 22.75
N LYS A 7 4.16 3.15 23.01
CA LYS A 7 4.73 2.15 22.05
C LYS A 7 3.66 1.25 21.41
N ASN A 8 2.66 0.87 22.21
CA ASN A 8 1.55 0.04 21.74
C ASN A 8 0.66 0.76 20.72
N LEU A 9 0.42 2.07 20.89
CA LEU A 9 -0.36 2.86 19.93
C LEU A 9 0.37 2.99 18.60
N VAL A 10 1.67 3.23 18.64
CA VAL A 10 2.52 3.31 17.44
C VAL A 10 2.58 1.97 16.71
N PHE A 11 2.72 0.87 17.46
CA PHE A 11 2.69 -0.47 16.88
C PHE A 11 1.33 -0.77 16.22
N THR A 12 0.22 -0.43 16.88
CA THR A 12 -1.12 -0.59 16.30
C THR A 12 -1.29 0.22 15.02
N ALA A 13 -0.80 1.47 15.00
CA ALA A 13 -0.83 2.30 13.80
C ALA A 13 -0.02 1.70 12.64
N ALA A 14 1.16 1.12 12.94
CA ALA A 14 1.96 0.41 11.94
C ALA A 14 1.24 -0.85 11.42
N CYS A 15 0.56 -1.61 12.28
CA CYS A 15 -0.25 -2.76 11.87
C CYS A 15 -1.41 -2.36 10.94
N ILE A 16 -2.11 -1.26 11.25
CA ILE A 16 -3.18 -0.73 10.39
C ILE A 16 -2.60 -0.26 9.04
N GLY A 17 -1.47 0.44 9.05
CA GLY A 17 -0.77 0.86 7.83
C GLY A 17 -0.36 -0.33 6.96
N MET A 18 0.13 -1.41 7.58
CA MET A 18 0.51 -2.63 6.87
C MET A 18 -0.70 -3.39 6.31
N CYS A 19 -1.81 -3.41 7.04
CA CYS A 19 -3.08 -3.95 6.54
C CYS A 19 -3.57 -3.14 5.32
N PHE A 20 -3.54 -1.81 5.41
CA PHE A 20 -3.90 -0.93 4.29
C PHE A 20 -2.98 -1.12 3.07
N PHE A 21 -1.67 -1.31 3.29
CA PHE A 21 -0.74 -1.69 2.24
C PHE A 21 -1.15 -3.00 1.57
N GLY A 22 -1.51 -4.03 2.34
CA GLY A 22 -2.00 -5.31 1.81
C GLY A 22 -3.24 -5.15 0.94
N VAL A 23 -4.23 -4.37 1.41
CA VAL A 23 -5.43 -4.01 0.65
C VAL A 23 -5.06 -3.36 -0.68
N SER A 24 -4.21 -2.33 -0.65
CA SER A 24 -3.86 -1.55 -1.83
C SER A 24 -3.14 -2.37 -2.90
N MET A 25 -2.25 -3.28 -2.49
CA MET A 25 -1.48 -4.11 -3.43
C MET A 25 -2.35 -5.11 -4.18
N ILE A 26 -3.32 -5.72 -3.49
CA ILE A 26 -4.16 -6.75 -4.11
C ILE A 26 -5.34 -6.15 -4.91
N THR A 27 -5.73 -4.91 -4.63
CA THR A 27 -6.86 -4.25 -5.27
C THR A 27 -6.70 -4.19 -6.79
N LEU A 28 -5.50 -3.82 -7.28
CA LEU A 28 -5.25 -3.80 -8.73
C LEU A 28 -5.52 -5.17 -9.38
N GLY A 29 -4.99 -6.24 -8.79
CA GLY A 29 -5.21 -7.60 -9.29
C GLY A 29 -6.68 -8.01 -9.31
N SER A 30 -7.44 -7.58 -8.30
CA SER A 30 -8.87 -7.88 -8.18
C SER A 30 -9.75 -7.08 -9.16
N VAL A 31 -9.36 -5.84 -9.47
CA VAL A 31 -10.14 -4.92 -10.34
C VAL A 31 -9.72 -5.02 -11.81
N LEU A 32 -8.49 -5.50 -12.08
CA LEU A 32 -7.92 -5.56 -13.43
C LEU A 32 -8.81 -6.28 -14.45
N PRO A 33 -9.40 -7.47 -14.17
CA PRO A 33 -10.29 -8.14 -15.13
C PRO A 33 -11.48 -7.27 -15.54
N SER A 34 -12.08 -6.57 -14.59
CA SER A 34 -13.20 -5.66 -14.85
C SER A 34 -12.77 -4.44 -15.68
N LEU A 35 -11.58 -3.88 -15.42
CA LEU A 35 -11.02 -2.78 -16.22
C LEU A 35 -10.74 -3.23 -17.66
N VAL A 36 -10.17 -4.42 -17.84
CA VAL A 36 -9.89 -4.99 -19.17
C VAL A 36 -11.18 -5.12 -19.97
N THR A 37 -12.24 -5.65 -19.36
CA THR A 37 -13.54 -5.83 -20.02
C THR A 37 -14.22 -4.47 -20.29
N LYS A 38 -14.25 -3.58 -19.31
CA LYS A 38 -14.93 -2.26 -19.42
C LYS A 38 -14.30 -1.37 -20.47
N LEU A 39 -12.97 -1.36 -20.56
CA LEU A 39 -12.21 -0.45 -21.43
C LEU A 39 -11.67 -1.13 -22.69
N GLU A 40 -12.04 -2.39 -22.93
CA GLU A 40 -11.61 -3.20 -24.07
C GLU A 40 -10.08 -3.19 -24.28
N LEU A 41 -9.34 -3.33 -23.18
CA LEU A 41 -7.89 -3.19 -23.18
C LEU A 41 -7.21 -4.31 -23.95
N SER A 42 -6.27 -3.93 -24.81
CA SER A 42 -5.39 -4.92 -25.46
C SER A 42 -4.42 -5.55 -24.45
N GLY A 43 -3.85 -6.71 -24.80
CA GLY A 43 -2.87 -7.41 -23.95
C GLY A 43 -1.66 -6.53 -23.60
N LEU A 44 -1.17 -5.71 -24.53
CA LEU A 44 -0.07 -4.78 -24.27
C LEU A 44 -0.44 -3.69 -23.26
N GLN A 45 -1.64 -3.14 -23.37
CA GLN A 45 -2.14 -2.12 -22.45
C GLN A 45 -2.32 -2.71 -21.05
N THR A 46 -2.90 -3.91 -20.94
CA THR A 46 -3.06 -4.62 -19.67
C THR A 46 -1.71 -4.90 -19.01
N THR A 47 -0.73 -5.41 -19.77
CA THR A 47 0.62 -5.66 -19.26
C THR A 47 1.29 -4.37 -18.80
N SER A 48 1.12 -3.27 -19.54
CA SER A 48 1.67 -1.98 -19.12
C SER A 48 1.10 -1.53 -17.78
N LEU A 49 -0.20 -1.63 -17.56
CA LEU A 49 -0.83 -1.26 -16.29
C LEU A 49 -0.22 -2.06 -15.12
N VAL A 50 -0.10 -3.38 -15.26
CA VAL A 50 0.49 -4.22 -14.20
C VAL A 50 1.94 -3.85 -13.90
N THR A 51 2.72 -3.49 -14.92
CA THR A 51 4.14 -3.15 -14.78
C THR A 51 4.37 -1.84 -14.02
N PHE A 52 3.45 -0.89 -14.09
CA PHE A 52 3.59 0.40 -13.39
C PHE A 52 3.48 0.31 -11.86
N LEU A 53 2.80 -0.72 -11.33
CA LEU A 53 2.70 -0.93 -9.88
C LEU A 53 4.08 -1.19 -9.22
N PRO A 54 4.87 -2.19 -9.64
CA PRO A 54 6.20 -2.42 -9.05
C PRO A 54 7.18 -1.28 -9.32
N ILE A 55 7.06 -0.54 -10.44
CA ILE A 55 7.88 0.65 -10.69
C ILE A 55 7.60 1.72 -9.64
N GLY A 56 6.32 2.02 -9.37
CA GLY A 56 5.93 2.94 -8.31
C GLY A 56 6.43 2.46 -6.94
N MET A 57 6.29 1.18 -6.64
CA MET A 57 6.73 0.59 -5.37
C MET A 57 8.24 0.70 -5.16
N LEU A 58 9.03 0.44 -6.20
CA LEU A 58 10.48 0.62 -6.17
C LEU A 58 10.83 2.09 -5.90
N ALA A 59 10.22 3.03 -6.61
CA ALA A 59 10.43 4.45 -6.41
C ALA A 59 10.11 4.87 -4.96
N GLY A 60 8.95 4.44 -4.43
CA GLY A 60 8.55 4.69 -3.05
C GLY A 60 9.56 4.14 -2.02
N SER A 61 10.03 2.92 -2.24
CA SER A 61 11.01 2.27 -1.37
C SER A 61 12.38 2.96 -1.38
N LEU A 62 12.77 3.58 -2.50
CA LEU A 62 14.03 4.33 -2.60
C LEU A 62 13.92 5.70 -1.92
N ILE A 63 12.76 6.33 -1.97
CA ILE A 63 12.54 7.70 -1.49
C ILE A 63 12.28 7.72 0.03
N PHE A 64 11.67 6.67 0.59
CA PHE A 64 11.20 6.72 1.97
C PHE A 64 12.34 6.94 2.98
N GLY A 65 13.48 6.24 2.84
CA GLY A 65 14.59 6.32 3.79
C GLY A 65 15.11 7.74 4.00
N PRO A 66 15.60 8.42 2.95
CA PRO A 66 16.10 9.79 3.05
C PRO A 66 15.08 10.79 3.59
N ILE A 67 13.79 10.58 3.31
CA ILE A 67 12.74 11.48 3.81
C ILE A 67 12.40 11.17 5.27
N ALA A 68 12.33 9.88 5.66
CA ALA A 68 12.12 9.46 7.04
C ALA A 68 13.21 10.01 7.96
N ASP A 69 14.48 9.92 7.54
CA ASP A 69 15.62 10.41 8.29
C ASP A 69 15.57 11.94 8.51
N ARG A 70 15.05 12.68 7.54
CA ARG A 70 15.00 14.13 7.59
C ARG A 70 13.77 14.71 8.27
N PHE A 71 12.60 14.14 8.04
CA PHE A 71 11.30 14.70 8.45
C PHE A 71 10.57 13.85 9.48
N GLY A 72 11.07 12.66 9.76
CA GLY A 72 10.51 11.70 10.71
C GLY A 72 9.33 10.90 10.16
N HIS A 73 9.04 9.79 10.81
CA HIS A 73 8.05 8.79 10.41
C HIS A 73 6.63 9.33 10.13
N LYS A 74 6.18 10.27 10.96
CA LYS A 74 4.82 10.83 10.83
C LYS A 74 4.61 11.63 9.55
N ALA A 75 5.66 12.26 9.04
CA ALA A 75 5.62 13.07 7.83
C ALA A 75 5.47 12.23 6.56
N LEU A 76 5.74 10.93 6.63
CA LEU A 76 5.61 9.99 5.51
C LEU A 76 4.34 9.15 5.58
N LEU A 77 3.96 8.68 6.76
CA LEU A 77 2.84 7.75 6.93
C LEU A 77 1.52 8.36 6.41
N VAL A 78 1.22 9.60 6.75
CA VAL A 78 -0.03 10.24 6.33
C VAL A 78 -0.07 10.56 4.84
N PRO A 79 0.94 11.24 4.26
CA PRO A 79 0.95 11.49 2.81
C PRO A 79 0.94 10.22 1.97
N SER A 80 1.63 9.15 2.37
CA SER A 80 1.61 7.90 1.64
C SER A 80 0.22 7.24 1.61
N CYS A 81 -0.52 7.30 2.72
CA CYS A 81 -1.92 6.86 2.74
C CYS A 81 -2.78 7.69 1.77
N ILE A 82 -2.60 9.02 1.75
CA ILE A 82 -3.34 9.91 0.84
C ILE A 82 -3.01 9.58 -0.62
N ILE A 83 -1.74 9.38 -0.95
CA ILE A 83 -1.30 9.02 -2.32
C ILE A 83 -1.94 7.70 -2.75
N VAL A 84 -1.93 6.68 -1.87
CA VAL A 84 -2.56 5.38 -2.16
C VAL A 84 -4.07 5.56 -2.39
N LEU A 85 -4.77 6.28 -1.50
CA LEU A 85 -6.20 6.52 -1.64
C LEU A 85 -6.53 7.24 -2.94
N SER A 86 -5.82 8.32 -3.27
CA SER A 86 -6.01 9.05 -4.54
C SER A 86 -5.76 8.16 -5.75
N GLY A 87 -4.78 7.27 -5.68
CA GLY A 87 -4.53 6.28 -6.75
C GLY A 87 -5.67 5.26 -6.88
N LEU A 88 -6.21 4.76 -5.75
CA LEU A 88 -7.36 3.85 -5.76
C LEU A 88 -8.63 4.53 -6.31
N GLU A 89 -8.88 5.79 -5.94
CA GLU A 89 -9.97 6.58 -6.52
C GLU A 89 -9.76 6.78 -8.03
N GLY A 90 -8.53 7.01 -8.47
CA GLY A 90 -8.21 7.13 -9.89
C GLY A 90 -8.55 5.89 -10.72
N LEU A 91 -8.46 4.68 -10.14
CA LEU A 91 -8.91 3.45 -10.82
C LEU A 91 -10.42 3.41 -11.05
N ILE A 92 -11.20 4.15 -10.26
CA ILE A 92 -12.67 4.19 -10.37
C ILE A 92 -13.11 5.25 -11.39
N PHE A 93 -12.48 6.43 -11.35
CA PHE A 93 -12.93 7.60 -12.10
C PHE A 93 -12.26 7.78 -13.47
N PHE A 94 -11.06 7.24 -13.66
CA PHE A 94 -10.34 7.41 -14.93
C PHE A 94 -10.59 6.26 -15.89
N GLU A 95 -10.80 6.63 -17.16
CA GLU A 95 -10.99 5.70 -18.27
C GLU A 95 -9.84 5.74 -19.29
N SER A 96 -8.96 6.72 -19.17
CA SER A 96 -7.79 6.84 -20.06
C SER A 96 -6.59 6.08 -19.51
N ILE A 97 -5.90 5.34 -20.36
CA ILE A 97 -4.75 4.51 -19.99
C ILE A 97 -3.65 5.33 -19.28
N PRO A 98 -3.24 6.51 -19.76
CA PRO A 98 -2.21 7.29 -19.08
C PRO A 98 -2.60 7.70 -17.66
N LEU A 99 -3.86 8.06 -17.42
CA LEU A 99 -4.34 8.42 -16.09
C LEU A 99 -4.41 7.20 -15.16
N LEU A 100 -4.81 6.04 -15.69
CA LEU A 100 -4.76 4.77 -14.95
C LEU A 100 -3.32 4.40 -14.58
N GLN A 101 -2.36 4.57 -15.49
CA GLN A 101 -0.93 4.32 -15.21
C GLN A 101 -0.41 5.23 -14.10
N ILE A 102 -0.75 6.52 -14.13
CA ILE A 102 -0.39 7.49 -13.06
C ILE A 102 -1.00 7.05 -11.72
N SER A 103 -2.27 6.66 -11.72
CA SER A 103 -2.96 6.16 -10.53
C SER A 103 -2.27 4.92 -9.94
N ILE A 104 -1.89 3.97 -10.80
CA ILE A 104 -1.20 2.74 -10.39
C ILE A 104 0.21 3.02 -9.87
N VAL A 105 0.94 3.95 -10.52
CA VAL A 105 2.24 4.42 -10.00
C VAL A 105 2.06 5.06 -8.62
N GLY A 106 1.01 5.85 -8.42
CA GLY A 106 0.67 6.45 -7.12
C GLY A 106 0.41 5.39 -6.05
N ILE A 107 -0.40 4.36 -6.37
CA ILE A 107 -0.64 3.22 -5.47
C ILE A 107 0.68 2.51 -5.12
N GLY A 108 1.50 2.24 -6.12
CA GLY A 108 2.81 1.61 -5.91
C GLY A 108 3.73 2.47 -5.06
N LEU A 109 3.87 3.76 -5.38
CA LEU A 109 4.74 4.69 -4.67
C LEU A 109 4.33 4.84 -3.19
N GLY A 110 3.05 5.14 -2.94
CA GLY A 110 2.54 5.23 -1.57
C GLY A 110 2.66 3.90 -0.82
N GLY A 111 2.39 2.76 -1.50
CA GLY A 111 2.55 1.43 -0.93
C GLY A 111 4.00 1.08 -0.60
N GLY A 112 4.95 1.43 -1.47
CA GLY A 112 6.39 1.25 -1.22
C GLY A 112 6.87 2.05 -0.01
N ILE A 113 6.41 3.31 0.13
CA ILE A 113 6.68 4.13 1.31
C ILE A 113 6.06 3.49 2.55
N LEU A 114 4.78 3.11 2.52
CA LEU A 114 4.08 2.49 3.65
C LEU A 114 4.78 1.22 4.14
N ASN A 115 5.19 0.36 3.23
CA ASN A 115 5.91 -0.86 3.57
C ASN A 115 7.25 -0.55 4.25
N GLY A 116 8.06 0.33 3.68
CA GLY A 116 9.35 0.73 4.27
C GLY A 116 9.16 1.39 5.64
N GLU A 117 8.23 2.34 5.71
CA GLU A 117 7.95 3.15 6.89
C GLU A 117 7.43 2.33 8.08
N THR A 118 6.46 1.44 7.85
CA THR A 118 5.90 0.60 8.94
C THR A 118 6.94 -0.37 9.51
N ASN A 119 7.79 -0.95 8.65
CA ASN A 119 8.89 -1.80 9.09
C ASN A 119 9.96 -1.03 9.87
N ALA A 120 10.37 0.15 9.39
CA ALA A 120 11.33 1.02 10.07
C ALA A 120 10.78 1.47 11.42
N LEU A 121 9.55 1.96 11.46
CA LEU A 121 8.89 2.43 12.68
C LEU A 121 8.81 1.33 13.74
N VAL A 122 8.41 0.12 13.37
CA VAL A 122 8.36 -1.03 14.32
C VAL A 122 9.75 -1.44 14.77
N SER A 123 10.74 -1.38 13.88
CA SER A 123 12.14 -1.62 14.22
C SER A 123 12.64 -0.66 15.30
N ASP A 124 12.32 0.63 15.18
CA ASP A 124 12.81 1.69 16.09
C ASP A 124 12.17 1.65 17.47
N ILE A 125 10.89 1.26 17.56
CA ILE A 125 10.20 1.16 18.87
C ILE A 125 10.41 -0.16 19.58
N SER A 126 10.99 -1.16 18.91
CA SER A 126 11.16 -2.52 19.44
C SER A 126 12.56 -2.72 20.02
N GLY A 127 12.65 -3.49 21.12
CA GLY A 127 13.92 -3.98 21.62
C GLY A 127 14.49 -5.06 20.71
N GLU A 128 15.81 -5.24 20.71
CA GLU A 128 16.51 -6.22 19.85
C GLU A 128 15.92 -7.64 19.92
N SER A 129 15.49 -8.08 21.10
CA SER A 129 14.90 -9.41 21.31
C SER A 129 13.48 -9.57 20.72
N GLU A 130 12.73 -8.46 20.57
CA GLU A 130 11.33 -8.49 20.12
C GLU A 130 11.16 -8.03 18.66
N LYS A 131 12.17 -7.38 18.10
CA LYS A 131 12.15 -6.77 16.78
C LYS A 131 11.71 -7.74 15.68
N GLY A 132 12.34 -8.92 15.62
CA GLY A 132 12.01 -9.93 14.61
C GLY A 132 10.57 -10.41 14.71
N SER A 133 10.08 -10.69 15.93
CA SER A 133 8.71 -11.12 16.17
C SER A 133 7.69 -10.04 15.77
N ARG A 134 7.94 -8.78 16.12
CA ARG A 134 7.03 -7.66 15.80
C ARG A 134 6.98 -7.36 14.31
N ILE A 135 8.11 -7.43 13.61
CA ILE A 135 8.16 -7.28 12.13
C ILE A 135 7.40 -8.45 11.47
N SER A 136 7.60 -9.69 11.94
CA SER A 136 6.84 -10.83 11.42
C SER A 136 5.33 -10.66 11.63
N PHE A 137 4.92 -10.05 12.75
CA PHE A 137 3.52 -9.78 13.06
C PHE A 137 2.91 -8.74 12.08
N LEU A 138 3.69 -7.77 11.59
CA LEU A 138 3.25 -6.89 10.50
C LEU A 138 2.85 -7.67 9.25
N GLY A 139 3.59 -8.73 8.92
CA GLY A 139 3.28 -9.61 7.79
C GLY A 139 1.91 -10.27 7.90
N VAL A 140 1.46 -10.59 9.12
CA VAL A 140 0.10 -11.11 9.35
C VAL A 140 -0.95 -10.07 8.98
N PHE A 141 -0.77 -8.81 9.37
CA PHE A 141 -1.69 -7.72 9.02
C PHE A 141 -1.69 -7.42 7.51
N TYR A 142 -0.53 -7.49 6.86
CA TYR A 142 -0.46 -7.45 5.40
C TYR A 142 -1.32 -8.55 4.77
N GLY A 143 -1.15 -9.80 5.22
CA GLY A 143 -1.94 -10.93 4.74
C GLY A 143 -3.44 -10.77 4.96
N LEU A 144 -3.86 -10.27 6.13
CA LEU A 144 -5.26 -9.97 6.43
C LEU A 144 -5.83 -8.92 5.47
N GLY A 145 -5.08 -7.86 5.19
CA GLY A 145 -5.47 -6.84 4.20
C GLY A 145 -5.58 -7.42 2.79
N ALA A 146 -4.58 -8.20 2.38
CA ALA A 146 -4.53 -8.80 1.05
C ALA A 146 -5.65 -9.83 0.81
N LEU A 147 -6.02 -10.62 1.82
CA LEU A 147 -7.08 -11.63 1.71
C LEU A 147 -8.49 -11.04 1.84
N GLY A 148 -8.61 -9.89 2.52
CA GLY A 148 -9.91 -9.27 2.80
C GLY A 148 -10.63 -8.80 1.53
N ILE A 149 -9.93 -8.09 0.65
CA ILE A 149 -10.51 -7.49 -0.55
C ILE A 149 -11.08 -8.53 -1.54
N PRO A 150 -10.34 -9.56 -1.98
CA PRO A 150 -10.90 -10.54 -2.91
C PRO A 150 -12.13 -11.26 -2.35
N ARG A 151 -12.14 -11.53 -1.04
CA ARG A 151 -13.27 -12.17 -0.39
C ARG A 151 -14.51 -11.26 -0.34
N ILE A 152 -14.33 -9.98 -0.01
CA ILE A 152 -15.43 -9.01 0.00
C ILE A 152 -16.00 -8.83 -1.41
N LEU A 153 -15.13 -8.65 -2.41
CA LEU A 153 -15.55 -8.51 -3.81
C LEU A 153 -16.24 -9.78 -4.33
N GLY A 154 -15.74 -10.97 -3.96
CA GLY A 154 -16.38 -12.24 -4.30
C GLY A 154 -17.80 -12.34 -3.77
N ILE A 155 -18.03 -12.03 -2.49
CA ILE A 155 -19.36 -12.05 -1.87
C ILE A 155 -20.29 -11.00 -2.52
N LEU A 156 -19.77 -9.82 -2.84
CA LEU A 156 -20.57 -8.78 -3.50
C LEU A 156 -20.94 -9.17 -4.94
N SER A 157 -20.04 -9.80 -5.66
CA SER A 157 -20.31 -10.23 -7.06
C SER A 157 -21.30 -11.38 -7.17
N GLU A 158 -21.49 -12.18 -6.12
CA GLU A 158 -22.53 -13.22 -6.07
C GLU A 158 -23.95 -12.65 -5.82
N HIS A 159 -24.03 -11.39 -5.39
CA HIS A 159 -25.29 -10.73 -5.06
C HIS A 159 -25.78 -9.75 -6.14
N TYR A 160 -24.99 -9.51 -7.17
CA TYR A 160 -25.32 -8.67 -8.34
C TYR A 160 -25.13 -9.44 -9.65
#